data_86c709b4778d7729c4d873827b895638
#
_entry.id   86c709b4778d7729c4d873827b895638
#
_cell.length_a   1.000
_cell.length_b   1.000
_cell.length_c   1.000
_cell.angle_alpha   90.00
_cell.angle_beta   90.00
_cell.angle_gamma   90.00
#
_symmetry.space_group_name_H-M   'P 1'
#
loop_
_entity.id
_entity.type
_entity.pdbx_description
1 polymer ?
#
loop_
_entity_poly.entity_id
_entity_poly.type
_entity_poly.pdbx_seq_one_letter_code
_entity_poly.pdbx_strand_id
1 'polypeptide(L)'
;MANTYMKPGDQTFDELIGDIRHGVYLKTFMEWNIDDKRFNERYVGHEAYLIENGELTSYVRNPVLELTTPKLYSSVDAVSKEMEFDAGTCGKGDPMQGAPVYEGGPSVRLRNIRLGGGA
;
A
#
# COMPACT_ATOMS: atom_id res chain seq x y z
N MET A 1 -1.97 -3.43 -21.18
CA MET A 1 -2.58 -3.42 -19.84
C MET A 1 -2.97 -4.84 -19.47
N ALA A 2 -2.50 -5.33 -18.35
CA ALA A 2 -2.68 -6.72 -17.94
C ALA A 2 -2.96 -6.81 -16.45
N ASN A 3 -3.43 -7.96 -16.01
CA ASN A 3 -3.61 -8.21 -14.58
C ASN A 3 -2.23 -8.24 -13.91
N THR A 4 -2.10 -7.47 -12.82
CA THR A 4 -0.83 -7.33 -12.12
C THR A 4 -1.00 -7.69 -10.66
N TYR A 5 -0.07 -8.44 -10.11
CA TYR A 5 -0.05 -8.75 -8.70
C TYR A 5 1.37 -8.95 -8.20
N MET A 6 1.56 -8.69 -6.92
CA MET A 6 2.83 -8.98 -6.25
C MET A 6 2.78 -10.43 -5.74
N LYS A 7 3.86 -11.17 -5.92
CA LYS A 7 3.94 -12.54 -5.40
C LYS A 7 3.84 -12.55 -3.88
N PRO A 8 3.17 -13.55 -3.31
CA PRO A 8 3.10 -13.67 -1.85
C PRO A 8 4.46 -14.01 -1.24
N GLY A 9 4.64 -13.59 0.00
CA GLY A 9 5.78 -13.99 0.82
C GLY A 9 5.44 -15.19 1.70
N ASP A 10 6.14 -15.30 2.80
CA ASP A 10 6.03 -16.46 3.70
C ASP A 10 5.58 -16.13 5.12
N GLN A 11 5.25 -14.86 5.39
CA GLN A 11 4.82 -14.42 6.72
C GLN A 11 3.31 -14.32 6.82
N THR A 12 2.74 -14.62 7.99
CA THR A 12 1.35 -14.30 8.27
C THR A 12 1.24 -12.79 8.53
N PHE A 13 0.01 -12.27 8.48
CA PHE A 13 -0.22 -10.87 8.84
C PHE A 13 0.24 -10.57 10.27
N ASP A 14 -0.04 -11.47 11.20
CA ASP A 14 0.38 -11.30 12.60
C ASP A 14 1.90 -11.27 12.75
N GLU A 15 2.60 -12.11 12.01
CA GLU A 15 4.07 -12.08 11.97
C GLU A 15 4.58 -10.77 11.35
N LEU A 16 3.89 -10.28 10.32
CA LEU A 16 4.27 -9.06 9.63
C LEU A 16 4.24 -7.85 10.56
N ILE A 17 3.16 -7.67 11.31
CA ILE A 17 3.03 -6.56 12.25
C ILE A 17 3.74 -6.81 13.57
N GLY A 18 3.91 -8.06 13.96
CA GLY A 18 4.50 -8.44 15.25
C GLY A 18 5.89 -7.87 15.50
N ASP A 19 6.62 -7.61 14.43
CA ASP A 19 7.98 -7.08 14.48
C ASP A 19 8.03 -5.55 14.37
N ILE A 20 6.89 -4.90 14.38
CA ILE A 20 6.80 -3.43 14.29
C ILE A 20 6.61 -2.87 15.71
N ARG A 21 7.58 -2.07 16.16
CA ARG A 21 7.49 -1.40 17.45
C ARG A 21 6.53 -0.21 17.38
N HIS A 22 6.60 0.56 16.30
CA HIS A 22 5.78 1.75 16.08
C HIS A 22 5.55 1.93 14.59
N GLY A 23 4.31 1.97 14.18
CA GLY A 23 3.97 2.11 12.77
C GLY A 23 2.49 2.31 12.54
N VAL A 24 2.10 2.28 11.27
CA VAL A 24 0.71 2.44 10.85
C VAL A 24 0.36 1.34 9.84
N TYR A 25 -0.78 0.72 10.04
CA TYR A 25 -1.35 -0.21 9.08
C TYR A 25 -2.36 0.53 8.21
N LEU A 26 -2.06 0.63 6.92
CA LEU A 26 -2.94 1.22 5.92
C LEU A 26 -3.72 0.10 5.25
N LYS A 27 -4.96 -0.10 5.69
CA LYS A 27 -5.79 -1.20 5.21
C LYS A 27 -6.49 -0.86 3.90
N THR A 28 -7.09 0.32 3.83
CA THR A 28 -7.77 0.80 2.62
C THR A 28 -7.37 2.25 2.34
N PHE A 29 -7.57 2.67 1.11
CA PHE A 29 -7.23 4.02 0.67
C PHE A 29 -8.49 4.71 0.14
N MET A 30 -8.62 6.01 0.42
CA MET A 30 -9.72 6.81 -0.10
C MET A 30 -9.30 7.61 -1.32
N GLU A 31 -8.01 7.81 -1.52
CA GLU A 31 -7.48 8.64 -2.59
C GLU A 31 -6.06 8.22 -2.93
N TRP A 32 -5.72 8.27 -4.22
CA TRP A 32 -4.35 8.05 -4.65
C TRP A 32 -4.10 8.90 -5.88
N ASN A 33 -2.84 9.36 -6.01
CA ASN A 33 -2.39 10.15 -7.14
C ASN A 33 -1.01 9.65 -7.58
N ILE A 34 -0.85 9.47 -8.87
CA ILE A 34 0.39 9.00 -9.47
C ILE A 34 0.67 9.92 -10.65
N ASP A 35 1.91 10.42 -10.79
CA ASP A 35 2.25 11.29 -11.91
C ASP A 35 2.34 10.50 -13.23
N ASP A 36 2.43 11.23 -14.35
CA ASP A 36 2.43 10.62 -15.67
C ASP A 36 3.62 9.68 -15.91
N LYS A 37 4.73 9.92 -15.23
CA LYS A 37 5.92 9.07 -15.32
C LYS A 37 5.87 7.88 -14.38
N ARG A 38 4.84 7.80 -13.55
CA ARG A 38 4.70 6.76 -12.53
C ARG A 38 5.86 6.77 -11.52
N PHE A 39 6.44 7.94 -11.29
CA PHE A 39 7.57 8.10 -10.38
C PHE A 39 7.14 8.58 -9.00
N ASN A 40 6.34 9.66 -8.92
CA ASN A 40 5.84 10.19 -7.66
C ASN A 40 4.45 9.65 -7.37
N GLU A 41 4.25 9.22 -6.13
CA GLU A 41 3.01 8.61 -5.69
C GLU A 41 2.56 9.22 -4.38
N ARG A 42 1.24 9.39 -4.24
CA ARG A 42 0.62 9.88 -3.01
C ARG A 42 -0.63 9.07 -2.72
N TYR A 43 -0.72 8.57 -1.51
CA TYR A 43 -1.86 7.77 -1.08
C TYR A 43 -2.42 8.35 0.22
N VAL A 44 -3.74 8.45 0.31
CA VAL A 44 -4.42 8.85 1.54
C VAL A 44 -5.17 7.64 2.08
N GLY A 45 -4.83 7.24 3.30
CA GLY A 45 -5.48 6.10 3.94
C GLY A 45 -6.89 6.43 4.37
N HIS A 46 -7.77 5.45 4.27
CA HIS A 46 -9.14 5.55 4.76
C HIS A 46 -9.29 4.76 6.06
N GLU A 47 -9.20 3.44 6.00
CA GLU A 47 -9.17 2.61 7.19
C GLU A 47 -7.72 2.34 7.56
N ALA A 48 -7.27 2.91 8.66
CA ALA A 48 -5.88 2.81 9.10
C ALA A 48 -5.81 2.70 10.62
N TYR A 49 -4.81 1.98 11.10
CA TYR A 49 -4.63 1.71 12.52
C TYR A 49 -3.18 1.93 12.94
N LEU A 50 -3.02 2.44 14.15
CA LEU A 50 -1.70 2.55 14.77
C LEU A 50 -1.22 1.17 15.19
N ILE A 51 0.06 0.89 14.95
CA ILE A 51 0.71 -0.32 15.42
C ILE A 51 1.66 0.06 16.53
N GLU A 52 1.49 -0.56 17.69
CA GLU A 52 2.37 -0.37 18.84
C GLU A 52 2.77 -1.72 19.39
N ASN A 53 4.08 -1.97 19.44
CA ASN A 53 4.64 -3.22 19.96
C ASN A 53 4.00 -4.47 19.36
N GLY A 54 3.82 -4.44 18.04
CA GLY A 54 3.31 -5.59 17.30
C GLY A 54 1.81 -5.77 17.30
N GLU A 55 1.06 -4.80 17.82
CA GLU A 55 -0.40 -4.90 17.91
C GLU A 55 -1.08 -3.67 17.33
N LEU A 56 -2.24 -3.88 16.71
CA LEU A 56 -3.10 -2.79 16.26
C LEU A 56 -3.79 -2.18 17.49
N THR A 57 -3.71 -0.87 17.64
CA THR A 57 -4.25 -0.19 18.81
C THR A 57 -5.34 0.82 18.45
N SER A 58 -4.98 2.00 17.99
CA SER A 58 -5.91 3.10 17.76
C SER A 58 -6.17 3.31 16.28
N TYR A 59 -7.30 3.91 15.97
CA TYR A 59 -7.64 4.36 14.64
C TYR A 59 -6.77 5.57 14.27
N VAL A 60 -6.25 5.59 13.05
CA VAL A 60 -5.48 6.73 12.52
C VAL A 60 -6.30 7.39 11.43
N ARG A 61 -6.46 8.69 11.53
CA ARG A 61 -7.29 9.43 10.59
C ARG A 61 -6.48 9.93 9.39
N ASN A 62 -6.87 9.45 8.20
CA ASN A 62 -6.37 9.91 6.92
C ASN A 62 -4.83 10.08 6.86
N PRO A 63 -4.06 9.04 7.19
CA PRO A 63 -2.61 9.15 7.04
C PRO A 63 -2.25 9.31 5.56
N VAL A 64 -1.22 10.10 5.29
CA VAL A 64 -0.77 10.37 3.93
C VAL A 64 0.59 9.74 3.70
N LEU A 65 0.67 8.92 2.67
CA LEU A 65 1.90 8.28 2.23
C LEU A 65 2.33 8.94 0.93
N GLU A 66 3.46 9.64 0.94
CA GLU A 66 4.05 10.24 -0.25
C GLU A 66 5.45 9.70 -0.45
N LEU A 67 5.71 9.15 -1.63
CA LEU A 67 7.02 8.59 -1.94
C LEU A 67 7.17 8.42 -3.44
N THR A 68 8.39 8.06 -3.84
CA THR A 68 8.65 7.69 -5.23
C THR A 68 8.50 6.17 -5.39
N THR A 69 8.27 5.72 -6.61
CA THR A 69 8.18 4.29 -6.91
C THR A 69 9.44 3.52 -6.50
N PRO A 70 10.67 4.01 -6.79
CA PRO A 70 11.87 3.32 -6.30
C PRO A 70 11.93 3.24 -4.77
N LYS A 71 11.52 4.30 -4.06
CA LYS A 71 11.52 4.31 -2.60
C LYS A 71 10.52 3.29 -2.05
N LEU A 72 9.35 3.19 -2.67
CA LEU A 72 8.34 2.21 -2.28
C LEU A 72 8.92 0.80 -2.30
N TYR A 73 9.45 0.38 -3.44
CA TYR A 73 9.96 -0.97 -3.59
C TYR A 73 11.22 -1.24 -2.77
N SER A 74 12.11 -0.27 -2.65
CA SER A 74 13.34 -0.45 -1.86
C SER A 74 13.07 -0.50 -0.36
N SER A 75 11.92 -0.03 0.09
CA SER A 75 11.57 0.00 1.51
C SER A 75 10.85 -1.27 1.98
N VAL A 76 10.43 -2.13 1.07
CA VAL A 76 9.76 -3.39 1.41
C VAL A 76 10.76 -4.33 2.05
N ASP A 77 10.50 -4.75 3.29
CA ASP A 77 11.36 -5.69 3.98
C ASP A 77 10.67 -7.01 4.36
N ALA A 78 9.36 -7.08 4.19
CA ALA A 78 8.61 -8.30 4.43
C ALA A 78 7.29 -8.28 3.67
N VAL A 79 6.79 -9.46 3.31
CA VAL A 79 5.58 -9.63 2.50
C VAL A 79 4.77 -10.77 3.09
N SER A 80 3.45 -10.58 3.19
CA SER A 80 2.58 -11.62 3.73
C SER A 80 2.29 -12.72 2.71
N LYS A 81 1.78 -13.83 3.18
CA LYS A 81 1.37 -14.94 2.30
C LYS A 81 -0.10 -14.86 1.89
N GLU A 82 -0.92 -14.13 2.62
CA GLU A 82 -2.32 -13.92 2.27
C GLU A 82 -2.42 -12.88 1.14
N MET A 83 -3.26 -13.17 0.15
CA MET A 83 -3.45 -12.34 -1.03
C MET A 83 -4.87 -11.80 -1.08
N GLU A 84 -5.01 -10.56 -1.55
CA GLU A 84 -6.31 -9.98 -1.86
C GLU A 84 -6.31 -9.47 -3.30
N PHE A 85 -7.44 -9.60 -3.97
CA PHE A 85 -7.60 -9.17 -5.35
C PHE A 85 -8.83 -8.29 -5.50
N ASP A 86 -8.71 -7.26 -6.33
CA ASP A 86 -9.78 -6.33 -6.65
C ASP A 86 -9.90 -6.11 -8.14
N ALA A 87 -11.13 -5.93 -8.60
CA ALA A 87 -11.39 -5.53 -9.98
C ALA A 87 -11.14 -4.03 -10.14
N GLY A 88 -10.56 -3.65 -11.25
CA GLY A 88 -10.28 -2.26 -11.56
C GLY A 88 -10.25 -2.00 -13.03
N THR A 89 -10.01 -0.75 -13.40
CA THR A 89 -9.83 -0.34 -14.79
C THR A 89 -8.47 0.31 -14.92
N CYS A 90 -7.64 -0.21 -15.79
CA CYS A 90 -6.34 0.37 -16.08
C CYS A 90 -6.45 1.22 -17.35
N GLY A 91 -6.04 2.49 -17.24
CA GLY A 91 -6.14 3.43 -18.34
C GLY A 91 -4.78 3.92 -18.82
N LYS A 92 -4.63 4.07 -20.11
CA LYS A 92 -3.42 4.61 -20.72
C LYS A 92 -3.70 5.08 -22.14
N GLY A 93 -2.86 5.99 -22.60
CA GLY A 93 -2.81 6.39 -24.00
C GLY A 93 -3.41 7.75 -24.29
N ASP A 94 -3.18 8.16 -25.52
CA ASP A 94 -3.75 9.39 -26.11
C ASP A 94 -4.31 9.03 -27.49
N PRO A 95 -5.64 8.92 -27.64
CA PRO A 95 -6.64 9.13 -26.59
C PRO A 95 -6.62 8.07 -25.52
N MET A 96 -7.05 8.47 -24.31
CA MET A 96 -7.10 7.57 -23.17
C MET A 96 -7.99 6.35 -23.45
N GLN A 97 -7.48 5.18 -23.17
CA GLN A 97 -8.21 3.92 -23.33
C GLN A 97 -8.13 3.14 -22.01
N GLY A 98 -9.23 2.54 -21.64
CA GLY A 98 -9.33 1.74 -20.43
C GLY A 98 -9.55 0.28 -20.73
N ALA A 99 -9.01 -0.59 -19.89
CA ALA A 99 -9.24 -2.02 -19.94
C ALA A 99 -9.59 -2.53 -18.54
N PRO A 100 -10.57 -3.42 -18.43
CA PRO A 100 -10.85 -4.04 -17.14
C PRO A 100 -9.71 -4.97 -16.76
N VAL A 101 -9.28 -4.88 -15.50
CA VAL A 101 -8.20 -5.70 -14.96
C VAL A 101 -8.59 -6.23 -13.59
N TYR A 102 -7.93 -7.30 -13.18
CA TYR A 102 -8.03 -7.82 -11.83
C TYR A 102 -6.63 -7.76 -11.22
N GLU A 103 -6.47 -6.95 -10.20
CA GLU A 103 -5.18 -6.70 -9.58
C GLU A 103 -5.21 -7.08 -8.11
N GLY A 104 -4.05 -7.35 -7.57
CA GLY A 104 -4.00 -7.74 -6.19
C GLY A 104 -2.59 -7.84 -5.64
N GLY A 105 -2.52 -8.28 -4.43
CA GLY A 105 -1.25 -8.48 -3.77
C GLY A 105 -1.41 -8.84 -2.30
N PRO A 106 -0.30 -9.20 -1.68
CA PRO A 106 -0.25 -9.44 -0.25
C PRO A 106 -0.08 -8.11 0.50
N SER A 107 -0.15 -8.18 1.82
CA SER A 107 0.27 -7.05 2.65
C SER A 107 1.79 -6.94 2.61
N VAL A 108 2.30 -5.73 2.55
CA VAL A 108 3.74 -5.47 2.54
C VAL A 108 4.11 -4.59 3.72
N ARG A 109 5.31 -4.81 4.25
CA ARG A 109 5.86 -3.99 5.32
C ARG A 109 6.95 -3.09 4.75
N LEU A 110 6.79 -1.80 4.99
CA LEU A 110 7.77 -0.79 4.58
C LEU A 110 8.49 -0.27 5.81
N ARG A 111 9.79 -0.06 5.70
CA ARG A 111 10.62 0.50 6.78
C ARG A 111 11.08 1.90 6.45
N ASN A 112 11.22 2.72 7.51
CA ASN A 112 11.78 4.07 7.41
C ASN A 112 11.01 4.97 6.45
N ILE A 113 9.68 4.88 6.51
CA ILE A 113 8.79 5.70 5.70
C ILE A 113 8.24 6.82 6.57
N ARG A 114 8.23 8.03 6.03
CA ARG A 114 7.59 9.17 6.67
C ARG A 114 6.13 9.22 6.23
N LEU A 115 5.24 9.31 7.22
CA LEU A 115 3.82 9.50 6.96
C LEU A 115 3.42 10.91 7.37
N GLY A 116 2.67 11.60 6.49
CA GLY A 116 1.99 12.81 6.85
C GLY A 116 0.67 12.46 7.55
N GLY A 117 0.13 13.40 8.30
CA GLY A 117 -1.16 13.24 8.92
C GLY A 117 -2.16 14.19 8.31
N GLY A 118 -3.36 13.68 7.98
CA GLY A 118 -4.52 14.50 7.80
C GLY A 118 -5.10 14.78 9.17
N ALA A 119 -5.34 16.00 9.47
CA ALA A 119 -5.99 16.36 10.72
C ALA A 119 -7.49 16.03 10.66
#